data_d8b13eadde3c7078f0e3bdc64b28f128
#
_entry.id   d8b13eadde3c7078f0e3bdc64b28f128
#
_cell.length_a   1.000
_cell.length_b   1.000
_cell.length_c   1.000
_cell.angle_alpha   90.00
_cell.angle_beta   90.00
_cell.angle_gamma   90.00
#
_symmetry.space_group_name_H-M   'P 1'
#
loop_
_entity.id
_entity.type
_entity.pdbx_description
1 polymer ?
#
loop_
_entity_poly.entity_id
_entity_poly.type
_entity_poly.pdbx_seq_one_letter_code
_entity_poly.pdbx_strand_id
1 'polypeptide(L)'
;AASIMATLGDVEHNVYPLKKSDLISSDEKDNTDGDIMVRKIKAFLAAKKLPEDKRDLIVRTLQNTLTTDNINKVENGETQLKRVFTKIVDDLGIYYKIGLTTDFTGKLFNEMYGWLGFTQDKLNDVVLTPSYVATLLVKLARVNKDSYVWDFATGSAGLLVAAMNEMLIDAKDKIKSPEQ
;
A
#
# COMPACT_ATOMS: atom_id res chain seq x y z
N ALA A 1 2.68 -2.33 -2.87
CA ALA A 1 2.53 -1.62 -1.58
C ALA A 1 3.75 -0.74 -1.27
N ALA A 2 4.97 -1.30 -1.18
CA ALA A 2 6.19 -0.55 -0.82
C ALA A 2 6.44 0.66 -1.73
N SER A 3 6.36 0.48 -3.05
CA SER A 3 6.55 1.56 -4.03
C SER A 3 5.53 2.69 -3.83
N ILE A 4 4.28 2.35 -3.58
CA ILE A 4 3.23 3.35 -3.30
C ILE A 4 3.54 4.07 -1.99
N MET A 5 3.88 3.33 -0.93
CA MET A 5 4.23 3.92 0.37
C MET A 5 5.43 4.87 0.28
N ALA A 6 6.45 4.51 -0.50
CA ALA A 6 7.61 5.37 -0.74
C ALA A 6 7.28 6.68 -1.48
N THR A 7 6.21 6.69 -2.29
CA THR A 7 5.75 7.91 -2.98
C THR A 7 4.80 8.76 -2.14
N LEU A 8 4.43 8.32 -0.94
CA LEU A 8 3.68 9.14 0.00
C LEU A 8 4.67 10.03 0.76
N GLY A 9 4.38 11.31 0.79
CA GLY A 9 5.15 12.28 1.55
C GLY A 9 4.35 12.76 2.77
N ASP A 10 5.06 13.45 3.65
CA ASP A 10 4.48 14.20 4.76
C ASP A 10 5.23 15.54 4.85
N VAL A 11 4.75 16.52 4.11
CA VAL A 11 5.43 17.82 3.97
C VAL A 11 5.48 18.57 5.30
N GLU A 12 4.48 18.40 6.15
CA GLU A 12 4.44 19.03 7.48
C GLU A 12 5.58 18.52 8.38
N HIS A 13 6.02 17.30 8.18
CA HIS A 13 7.14 16.70 8.90
C HIS A 13 8.44 16.61 8.08
N ASN A 14 8.55 17.40 6.99
CA ASN A 14 9.71 17.42 6.10
C ASN A 14 10.06 16.06 5.45
N VAL A 15 9.08 15.21 5.26
CA VAL A 15 9.25 13.95 4.55
C VAL A 15 8.80 14.09 3.11
N TYR A 16 9.74 14.13 2.20
CA TYR A 16 9.46 14.27 0.76
C TYR A 16 9.24 12.91 0.11
N PRO A 17 8.29 12.82 -0.85
CA PRO A 17 8.08 11.60 -1.64
C PRO A 17 9.35 11.12 -2.34
N LEU A 18 9.53 9.82 -2.46
CA LEU A 18 10.57 9.24 -3.30
C LEU A 18 10.27 9.53 -4.77
N LYS A 19 11.25 10.08 -5.46
CA LYS A 19 11.19 10.34 -6.91
C LYS A 19 11.97 9.26 -7.67
N LYS A 20 11.67 9.10 -8.96
CA LYS A 20 12.40 8.18 -9.85
C LYS A 20 13.90 8.50 -9.92
N SER A 21 14.25 9.80 -9.87
CA SER A 21 15.62 10.29 -9.86
C SER A 21 16.41 9.96 -8.59
N ASP A 22 15.72 9.64 -7.49
CA ASP A 22 16.36 9.32 -6.22
C ASP A 22 16.92 7.88 -6.21
N LEU A 23 16.44 7.03 -7.12
CA LEU A 23 16.94 5.67 -7.32
C LEU A 23 18.12 5.72 -8.29
N ILE A 24 19.30 5.43 -7.77
CA ILE A 24 20.58 5.65 -8.47
C ILE A 24 21.10 4.41 -9.19
N SER A 25 20.37 3.30 -9.11
CA SER A 25 20.78 2.01 -9.71
C SER A 25 22.17 1.57 -9.24
N SER A 26 22.41 1.66 -7.93
CA SER A 26 23.65 1.21 -7.29
C SER A 26 23.48 -0.22 -6.76
N ASP A 27 24.52 -1.02 -6.94
CA ASP A 27 24.72 -2.32 -6.29
C ASP A 27 25.68 -2.25 -5.09
N GLU A 28 26.08 -1.04 -4.71
CA GLU A 28 26.93 -0.79 -3.55
C GLU A 28 26.19 -1.18 -2.26
N LYS A 29 26.88 -1.93 -1.41
CA LYS A 29 26.33 -2.38 -0.13
C LYS A 29 25.85 -1.20 0.71
N ASP A 30 24.69 -1.36 1.34
CA ASP A 30 24.02 -0.37 2.17
C ASP A 30 23.56 0.92 1.42
N ASN A 31 23.69 0.94 0.09
CA ASN A 31 23.27 2.05 -0.75
C ASN A 31 22.58 1.60 -2.06
N THR A 32 21.92 0.47 -2.01
CA THR A 32 21.10 -0.03 -3.11
C THR A 32 19.81 0.78 -3.25
N ASP A 33 19.13 0.64 -4.39
CA ASP A 33 17.80 1.24 -4.58
C ASP A 33 16.81 0.74 -3.52
N GLY A 34 16.95 -0.51 -3.07
CA GLY A 34 16.17 -1.07 -1.97
C GLY A 34 16.42 -0.36 -0.65
N ASP A 35 17.68 -0.08 -0.31
CA ASP A 35 18.04 0.65 0.91
C ASP A 35 17.49 2.09 0.88
N ILE A 36 17.59 2.74 -0.27
CA ILE A 36 17.04 4.09 -0.47
C ILE A 36 15.53 4.08 -0.22
N MET A 37 14.81 3.10 -0.80
CA MET A 37 13.37 2.97 -0.64
C MET A 37 12.98 2.68 0.82
N VAL A 38 13.68 1.77 1.49
CA VAL A 38 13.46 1.45 2.91
C VAL A 38 13.68 2.67 3.80
N ARG A 39 14.76 3.44 3.58
CA ARG A 39 15.01 4.69 4.33
C ARG A 39 13.87 5.69 4.17
N LYS A 40 13.33 5.85 2.95
CA LYS A 40 12.18 6.73 2.69
C LYS A 40 10.92 6.28 3.40
N ILE A 41 10.61 4.99 3.33
CA ILE A 41 9.46 4.42 4.01
C ILE A 41 9.59 4.55 5.52
N LYS A 42 10.78 4.29 6.08
CA LYS A 42 11.06 4.45 7.51
C LYS A 42 10.82 5.90 7.96
N ALA A 43 11.30 6.88 7.20
CA ALA A 43 11.08 8.30 7.49
C ALA A 43 9.58 8.66 7.44
N PHE A 44 8.86 8.18 6.43
CA PHE A 44 7.42 8.39 6.32
C PHE A 44 6.64 7.78 7.50
N LEU A 45 6.95 6.54 7.88
CA LEU A 45 6.29 5.87 8.99
C LEU A 45 6.62 6.53 10.35
N ALA A 46 7.84 7.09 10.50
CA ALA A 46 8.21 7.83 11.69
C ALA A 46 7.42 9.13 11.85
N ALA A 47 7.08 9.79 10.74
CA ALA A 47 6.21 10.98 10.75
C ALA A 47 4.76 10.66 11.10
N LYS A 48 4.33 9.41 10.94
CA LYS A 48 2.99 8.96 11.34
C LYS A 48 3.01 8.50 12.80
N LYS A 49 1.99 8.84 13.56
CA LYS A 49 1.85 8.45 14.99
C LYS A 49 1.49 6.96 15.14
N LEU A 50 2.28 6.09 14.50
CA LEU A 50 2.11 4.64 14.63
C LEU A 50 2.87 4.11 15.85
N PRO A 51 2.33 3.10 16.57
CA PRO A 51 3.08 2.39 17.61
C PRO A 51 4.41 1.83 17.07
N GLU A 52 5.44 1.88 17.88
CA GLU A 52 6.80 1.55 17.46
C GLU A 52 6.94 0.10 16.99
N ASP A 53 6.32 -0.83 17.70
CA ASP A 53 6.27 -2.25 17.36
C ASP A 53 5.69 -2.50 15.95
N LYS A 54 4.61 -1.81 15.61
CA LYS A 54 3.97 -1.90 14.28
C LYS A 54 4.85 -1.30 13.20
N ARG A 55 5.45 -0.15 13.48
CA ARG A 55 6.38 0.51 12.55
C ARG A 55 7.58 -0.40 12.25
N ASP A 56 8.17 -0.98 13.27
CA ASP A 56 9.33 -1.85 13.13
C ASP A 56 9.00 -3.14 12.39
N LEU A 57 7.83 -3.72 12.63
CA LEU A 57 7.35 -4.88 11.88
C LEU A 57 7.24 -4.58 10.39
N ILE A 58 6.63 -3.46 10.03
CA ILE A 58 6.49 -3.04 8.62
C ILE A 58 7.87 -2.84 7.99
N VAL A 59 8.76 -2.11 8.66
CA VAL A 59 10.11 -1.82 8.15
C VAL A 59 10.90 -3.11 7.94
N ARG A 60 10.92 -4.03 8.91
CA ARG A 60 11.62 -5.32 8.78
C ARG A 60 11.08 -6.16 7.63
N THR A 61 9.75 -6.26 7.50
CA THR A 61 9.12 -7.02 6.42
C THR A 61 9.51 -6.46 5.05
N LEU A 62 9.47 -5.13 4.91
CA LEU A 62 9.83 -4.48 3.65
C LEU A 62 11.33 -4.56 3.38
N GLN A 63 12.18 -4.41 4.39
CA GLN A 63 13.62 -4.52 4.27
C GLN A 63 14.03 -5.89 3.73
N ASN A 64 13.52 -6.98 4.31
CA ASN A 64 13.81 -8.34 3.86
C ASN A 64 13.46 -8.58 2.38
N THR A 65 12.49 -7.85 1.84
CA THR A 65 12.08 -7.99 0.44
C THR A 65 12.84 -7.03 -0.48
N LEU A 66 12.99 -5.77 -0.06
CA LEU A 66 13.53 -4.72 -0.92
C LEU A 66 15.05 -4.72 -1.03
N THR A 67 15.76 -5.31 -0.07
CA THR A 67 17.24 -5.39 -0.09
C THR A 67 17.78 -6.71 -0.63
N THR A 68 16.93 -7.51 -1.29
CA THR A 68 17.40 -8.75 -1.94
C THR A 68 18.26 -8.44 -3.18
N ASP A 69 19.31 -9.20 -3.38
CA ASP A 69 20.24 -9.01 -4.50
C ASP A 69 19.55 -9.06 -5.86
N ASN A 70 18.59 -9.97 -6.03
CA ASN A 70 17.91 -10.18 -7.31
C ASN A 70 17.27 -8.92 -7.89
N ILE A 71 16.67 -8.07 -7.04
CA ILE A 71 15.96 -6.86 -7.51
C ILE A 71 16.85 -5.62 -7.51
N ASN A 72 17.99 -5.67 -6.80
CA ASN A 72 18.95 -4.57 -6.71
C ASN A 72 20.15 -4.75 -7.64
N LYS A 73 20.28 -5.92 -8.28
CA LYS A 73 21.33 -6.13 -9.28
C LYS A 73 21.14 -5.20 -10.47
N VAL A 74 22.23 -4.51 -10.84
CA VAL A 74 22.23 -3.63 -12.00
C VAL A 74 22.31 -4.45 -13.28
N GLU A 75 21.30 -4.34 -14.12
CA GLU A 75 21.25 -4.97 -15.45
C GLU A 75 20.88 -3.92 -16.49
N ASN A 76 21.70 -3.79 -17.53
CA ASN A 76 21.54 -2.77 -18.58
C ASN A 76 21.49 -1.32 -18.02
N GLY A 77 22.25 -1.04 -16.96
CA GLY A 77 22.35 0.30 -16.37
C GLY A 77 21.26 0.65 -15.37
N GLU A 78 20.33 -0.25 -15.11
CA GLU A 78 19.26 -0.03 -14.12
C GLU A 78 18.99 -1.27 -13.27
N THR A 79 18.53 -1.05 -12.02
CA THR A 79 18.02 -2.14 -11.18
C THR A 79 16.60 -2.54 -11.59
N GLN A 80 16.25 -3.80 -11.37
CA GLN A 80 14.88 -4.25 -11.57
C GLN A 80 13.90 -3.47 -10.66
N LEU A 81 14.32 -3.16 -9.44
CA LEU A 81 13.52 -2.38 -8.49
C LEU A 81 13.19 -0.99 -9.05
N LYS A 82 14.17 -0.28 -9.61
CA LYS A 82 13.96 1.04 -10.24
C LYS A 82 13.01 0.96 -11.42
N ARG A 83 13.17 -0.04 -12.30
CA ARG A 83 12.24 -0.25 -13.43
C ARG A 83 10.80 -0.46 -12.98
N VAL A 84 10.58 -1.33 -11.98
CA VAL A 84 9.25 -1.60 -11.42
C VAL A 84 8.70 -0.34 -10.74
N PHE A 85 9.50 0.35 -9.94
CA PHE A 85 9.09 1.59 -9.28
C PHE A 85 8.67 2.65 -10.30
N THR A 86 9.48 2.87 -11.33
CA THR A 86 9.20 3.83 -12.41
C THR A 86 7.87 3.52 -13.08
N LYS A 87 7.65 2.25 -13.43
CA LYS A 87 6.40 1.83 -14.06
C LYS A 87 5.18 2.04 -13.13
N ILE A 88 5.30 1.74 -11.85
CA ILE A 88 4.23 1.98 -10.88
C ILE A 88 3.92 3.49 -10.76
N VAL A 89 4.94 4.33 -10.72
CA VAL A 89 4.75 5.79 -10.62
C VAL A 89 4.11 6.35 -11.88
N ASP A 90 4.55 5.92 -13.05
CA ASP A 90 4.07 6.44 -14.34
C ASP A 90 2.66 5.95 -14.66
N ASP A 91 2.39 4.66 -14.51
CA ASP A 91 1.13 4.05 -14.93
C ASP A 91 0.03 4.15 -13.86
N LEU A 92 0.41 4.10 -12.57
CA LEU A 92 -0.55 4.01 -11.47
C LEU A 92 -0.56 5.25 -10.56
N GLY A 93 0.43 6.14 -10.70
CA GLY A 93 0.62 7.26 -9.78
C GLY A 93 -0.60 8.18 -9.62
N ILE A 94 -1.32 8.45 -10.69
CA ILE A 94 -2.56 9.22 -10.67
C ILE A 94 -3.63 8.51 -9.83
N TYR A 95 -3.81 7.20 -10.03
CA TYR A 95 -4.91 6.46 -9.43
C TYR A 95 -4.79 6.34 -7.92
N TYR A 96 -3.61 6.02 -7.38
CA TYR A 96 -3.46 5.86 -5.94
C TYR A 96 -3.32 7.19 -5.20
N LYS A 97 -2.91 8.27 -5.86
CA LYS A 97 -2.88 9.62 -5.25
C LYS A 97 -4.28 10.20 -5.07
N ILE A 98 -5.21 9.86 -5.96
CA ILE A 98 -6.59 10.36 -5.94
C ILE A 98 -7.52 9.39 -5.17
N GLY A 99 -7.24 8.11 -5.16
CA GLY A 99 -8.22 7.07 -4.79
C GLY A 99 -7.73 6.06 -3.77
N LEU A 100 -7.15 6.49 -2.62
CA LEU A 100 -6.81 5.58 -1.51
C LEU A 100 -8.05 4.96 -0.83
N THR A 101 -9.25 5.25 -1.30
CA THR A 101 -10.53 4.71 -0.81
C THR A 101 -10.92 3.37 -1.43
N THR A 102 -10.08 2.79 -2.27
CA THR A 102 -10.34 1.53 -2.95
C THR A 102 -9.47 0.42 -2.37
N ASP A 103 -9.98 -0.81 -2.29
CA ASP A 103 -9.17 -2.02 -2.03
C ASP A 103 -8.20 -2.26 -3.20
N PHE A 104 -7.14 -1.46 -3.22
CA PHE A 104 -6.11 -1.52 -4.25
C PHE A 104 -5.35 -2.84 -4.19
N THR A 105 -5.09 -3.36 -3.00
CA THR A 105 -4.32 -4.60 -2.80
C THR A 105 -5.09 -5.79 -3.36
N GLY A 106 -6.38 -5.90 -3.06
CA GLY A 106 -7.22 -6.97 -3.58
C GLY A 106 -7.37 -6.91 -5.11
N LYS A 107 -7.54 -5.71 -5.67
CA LYS A 107 -7.60 -5.53 -7.12
C LYS A 107 -6.30 -5.89 -7.81
N LEU A 108 -5.16 -5.41 -7.29
CA LEU A 108 -3.85 -5.76 -7.83
C LEU A 108 -3.58 -7.27 -7.77
N PHE A 109 -3.98 -7.91 -6.68
CA PHE A 109 -3.82 -9.34 -6.49
C PHE A 109 -4.64 -10.12 -7.54
N ASN A 110 -5.90 -9.76 -7.75
CA ASN A 110 -6.75 -10.38 -8.76
C ASN A 110 -6.18 -10.24 -10.19
N GLU A 111 -5.66 -9.06 -10.54
CA GLU A 111 -5.02 -8.84 -11.83
C GLU A 111 -3.74 -9.69 -11.98
N MET A 112 -2.90 -9.74 -10.95
CA MET A 112 -1.68 -10.55 -10.95
C MET A 112 -1.96 -12.05 -11.09
N TYR A 113 -3.04 -12.55 -10.52
CA TYR A 113 -3.44 -13.95 -10.67
C TYR A 113 -3.70 -14.31 -12.13
N GLY A 114 -4.38 -13.43 -12.86
CA GLY A 114 -4.62 -13.63 -14.30
C GLY A 114 -3.32 -13.73 -15.13
N TRP A 115 -2.27 -13.00 -14.71
CA TRP A 115 -1.00 -12.98 -15.43
C TRP A 115 -0.07 -14.14 -15.07
N LEU A 116 -0.11 -14.60 -13.83
CA LEU A 116 0.78 -15.65 -13.34
C LEU A 116 0.38 -17.05 -13.79
N GLY A 117 -0.77 -17.17 -14.49
CA GLY A 117 -1.21 -18.45 -15.08
C GLY A 117 -1.43 -19.55 -14.03
N PHE A 118 -1.77 -19.18 -12.80
CA PHE A 118 -2.12 -20.17 -11.79
C PHE A 118 -3.33 -20.97 -12.27
N THR A 119 -3.19 -22.30 -12.25
CA THR A 119 -4.30 -23.20 -12.56
C THR A 119 -5.45 -22.97 -11.58
N GLN A 120 -6.68 -23.13 -12.07
CA GLN A 120 -7.90 -22.91 -11.28
C GLN A 120 -7.90 -23.66 -9.92
N ASP A 121 -7.22 -24.80 -9.85
CA ASP A 121 -7.09 -25.58 -8.61
C ASP A 121 -6.25 -24.87 -7.52
N LYS A 122 -5.30 -24.01 -7.90
CA LYS A 122 -4.53 -23.18 -6.95
C LYS A 122 -5.22 -21.86 -6.62
N LEU A 123 -6.19 -21.44 -7.41
CA LEU A 123 -7.01 -20.24 -7.18
C LEU A 123 -8.08 -20.46 -6.12
N ASN A 124 -8.49 -21.71 -5.87
CA ASN A 124 -9.55 -22.03 -4.93
C ASN A 124 -9.20 -21.72 -3.46
N ASP A 125 -7.91 -21.56 -3.15
CA ASP A 125 -7.46 -21.33 -1.77
C ASP A 125 -7.43 -19.84 -1.36
N VAL A 126 -7.52 -18.91 -2.32
CA VAL A 126 -7.48 -17.46 -2.04
C VAL A 126 -8.58 -16.73 -2.81
N VAL A 127 -9.76 -16.70 -2.26
CA VAL A 127 -10.88 -15.91 -2.81
C VAL A 127 -10.95 -14.57 -2.09
N LEU A 128 -10.68 -13.49 -2.81
CA LEU A 128 -10.87 -12.13 -2.29
C LEU A 128 -12.34 -11.74 -2.41
N THR A 129 -12.90 -11.18 -1.33
CA THR A 129 -14.28 -10.72 -1.33
C THR A 129 -14.49 -9.60 -2.36
N PRO A 130 -15.42 -9.75 -3.32
CA PRO A 130 -15.73 -8.69 -4.27
C PRO A 130 -16.17 -7.41 -3.56
N SER A 131 -15.77 -6.25 -4.06
CA SER A 131 -16.01 -4.95 -3.43
C SER A 131 -17.49 -4.63 -3.22
N TYR A 132 -18.36 -5.07 -4.14
CA TYR A 132 -19.81 -4.88 -4.00
C TYR A 132 -20.40 -5.72 -2.87
N VAL A 133 -19.87 -6.93 -2.63
CA VAL A 133 -20.28 -7.78 -1.48
C VAL A 133 -19.79 -7.15 -0.19
N ALA A 134 -18.55 -6.70 -0.13
CA ALA A 134 -18.00 -6.00 1.03
C ALA A 134 -18.85 -4.76 1.38
N THR A 135 -19.19 -3.95 0.39
CA THR A 135 -20.06 -2.77 0.58
C THR A 135 -21.45 -3.16 1.07
N LEU A 136 -22.05 -4.20 0.51
CA LEU A 136 -23.36 -4.69 0.96
C LEU A 136 -23.33 -5.13 2.42
N LEU A 137 -22.34 -5.92 2.82
CA LEU A 137 -22.18 -6.40 4.20
C LEU A 137 -22.03 -5.25 5.19
N VAL A 138 -21.22 -4.26 4.87
CA VAL A 138 -20.99 -3.07 5.69
C VAL A 138 -22.28 -2.26 5.87
N LYS A 139 -23.06 -2.08 4.79
CA LYS A 139 -24.36 -1.39 4.87
C LYS A 139 -25.40 -2.18 5.67
N LEU A 140 -25.46 -3.49 5.51
CA LEU A 140 -26.33 -4.36 6.32
C LEU A 140 -25.95 -4.32 7.80
N ALA A 141 -24.65 -4.26 8.12
CA ALA A 141 -24.14 -4.09 9.47
C ALA A 141 -24.38 -2.69 10.05
N ARG A 142 -24.89 -1.74 9.25
CA ARG A 142 -25.15 -0.34 9.64
C ARG A 142 -23.91 0.36 10.21
N VAL A 143 -22.76 0.12 9.61
CA VAL A 143 -21.52 0.78 10.00
C VAL A 143 -21.68 2.30 9.85
N ASN A 144 -21.23 3.05 10.85
CA ASN A 144 -21.29 4.50 10.92
C ASN A 144 -20.00 5.06 11.50
N LYS A 145 -19.85 6.38 11.57
CA LYS A 145 -18.62 7.07 12.01
C LYS A 145 -18.08 6.66 13.38
N ASP A 146 -18.92 6.15 14.26
CA ASP A 146 -18.58 5.77 15.62
C ASP A 146 -18.39 4.23 15.77
N SER A 147 -18.48 3.48 14.68
CA SER A 147 -18.38 2.01 14.72
C SER A 147 -16.94 1.56 14.96
N TYR A 148 -16.79 0.48 15.74
CA TYR A 148 -15.56 -0.30 15.84
C TYR A 148 -15.72 -1.56 14.99
N VAL A 149 -14.92 -1.67 13.95
CA VAL A 149 -15.00 -2.79 13.00
C VAL A 149 -13.82 -3.72 13.18
N TRP A 150 -14.11 -5.00 13.37
CA TRP A 150 -13.12 -6.06 13.54
C TRP A 150 -13.28 -7.09 12.44
N ASP A 151 -12.18 -7.45 11.81
CA ASP A 151 -12.12 -8.50 10.80
C ASP A 151 -10.96 -9.43 11.12
N PHE A 152 -11.29 -10.61 11.63
CA PHE A 152 -10.30 -11.62 12.06
C PHE A 152 -9.72 -12.43 10.91
N ALA A 153 -10.28 -12.30 9.70
CA ALA A 153 -9.85 -12.99 8.49
C ALA A 153 -9.63 -11.99 7.35
N THR A 154 -8.98 -10.88 7.67
CA THR A 154 -8.96 -9.64 6.88
C THR A 154 -8.43 -9.77 5.44
N GLY A 155 -7.63 -10.79 5.14
CA GLY A 155 -7.04 -10.97 3.80
C GLY A 155 -6.37 -9.69 3.29
N SER A 156 -6.87 -9.13 2.18
CA SER A 156 -6.43 -7.85 1.62
C SER A 156 -7.01 -6.62 2.33
N ALA A 157 -7.74 -6.79 3.41
CA ALA A 157 -8.50 -5.77 4.12
C ALA A 157 -9.68 -5.16 3.35
N GLY A 158 -10.23 -5.85 2.36
CA GLY A 158 -11.32 -5.35 1.52
C GLY A 158 -12.58 -4.96 2.31
N LEU A 159 -12.97 -5.75 3.33
CA LEU A 159 -14.07 -5.42 4.22
C LEU A 159 -13.77 -4.20 5.10
N LEU A 160 -12.56 -4.09 5.62
CA LEU A 160 -12.16 -2.94 6.44
C LEU A 160 -12.10 -1.65 5.61
N VAL A 161 -11.65 -1.72 4.35
CA VAL A 161 -11.68 -0.58 3.42
C VAL A 161 -13.11 -0.15 3.12
N ALA A 162 -14.02 -1.09 2.88
CA ALA A 162 -15.43 -0.78 2.67
C ALA A 162 -16.07 -0.14 3.92
N ALA A 163 -15.74 -0.65 5.12
CA ALA A 163 -16.21 -0.09 6.38
C ALA A 163 -15.67 1.33 6.59
N MET A 164 -14.39 1.57 6.37
CA MET A 164 -13.79 2.90 6.44
C MET A 164 -14.49 3.89 5.50
N ASN A 165 -14.79 3.49 4.27
CA ASN A 165 -15.49 4.33 3.31
C ASN A 165 -16.89 4.71 3.80
N GLU A 166 -17.66 3.76 4.34
CA GLU A 166 -18.98 4.03 4.89
C GLU A 166 -18.91 4.96 6.12
N MET A 167 -17.93 4.75 7.00
CA MET A 167 -17.68 5.64 8.15
C MET A 167 -17.35 7.07 7.70
N LEU A 168 -16.54 7.23 6.66
CA LEU A 168 -16.21 8.56 6.10
C LEU A 168 -17.42 9.25 5.46
N ILE A 169 -18.28 8.49 4.77
CA ILE A 169 -19.53 9.02 4.21
C ILE A 169 -20.43 9.51 5.34
N ASP A 170 -20.68 8.67 6.34
CA ASP A 170 -21.53 9.01 7.50
C ASP A 170 -20.98 10.21 8.28
N ALA A 171 -19.64 10.29 8.42
CA ALA A 171 -18.99 11.43 9.08
C ALA A 171 -19.21 12.75 8.30
N LYS A 172 -19.05 12.73 6.97
CA LYS A 172 -19.29 13.91 6.14
C LYS A 172 -20.71 14.44 6.23
N ASP A 173 -21.67 13.52 6.34
CA ASP A 173 -23.10 13.90 6.43
C ASP A 173 -23.46 14.47 7.80
N LYS A 174 -22.79 14.04 8.87
CA LYS A 174 -23.11 14.39 10.26
C LYS A 174 -22.24 15.48 10.87
N ILE A 175 -21.00 15.62 10.41
CA ILE A 175 -20.08 16.64 10.92
C ILE A 175 -20.30 17.93 10.14
N LYS A 176 -20.82 18.95 10.82
CA LYS A 176 -21.14 20.26 10.23
C LYS A 176 -20.02 21.30 10.39
N SER A 177 -18.99 21.00 11.18
CA SER A 177 -17.85 21.88 11.45
C SER A 177 -16.53 21.15 11.16
N PRO A 178 -15.53 21.83 10.56
CA PRO A 178 -14.19 21.26 10.35
C PRO A 178 -13.44 20.94 11.66
N GLU A 179 -13.92 21.45 12.79
CA GLU A 179 -13.31 21.26 14.12
C GLU A 179 -13.87 20.03 14.86
N GLN A 180 -14.84 19.35 14.31
CA GLN A 180 -15.42 18.12 14.80
C GLN A 180 -14.91 16.92 13.98
#